data_849aeb64a9b12dc8f1f186e3e5a19f2b
#
_entry.id   849aeb64a9b12dc8f1f186e3e5a19f2b
#
_cell.length_a   1.000
_cell.length_b   1.000
_cell.length_c   1.000
_cell.angle_alpha   90.00
_cell.angle_beta   90.00
_cell.angle_gamma   90.00
#
_symmetry.space_group_name_H-M   'P 1'
#
loop_
_entity.id
_entity.type
_entity.pdbx_description
1 polymer ?
#
loop_
_entity_poly.entity_id
_entity_poly.type
_entity_poly.pdbx_seq_one_letter_code
_entity_poly.pdbx_strand_id
1 'polypeptide(L)'
;MKLEQSRQLSYQKNYGMNLSDIALLLGFVGIYDLRVQVDELKVRAWAESLDSDMTLAEAKKIVSFHYANSDQAINPSHLNRHWRVRVASEKERLRSEAISREFEEAKQNALPYDQAQKYLEEIRKKFNKGNDASLETDNGKLASDL
;
A
#
# COMPACT_ATOMS: atom_id res chain seq x y z
N MET A 1 2.30 -7.08 -37.87
CA MET A 1 1.26 -7.79 -37.10
C MET A 1 1.65 -8.16 -35.67
N LYS A 2 2.89 -8.54 -35.36
CA LYS A 2 3.30 -8.89 -33.99
C LYS A 2 3.43 -7.69 -33.01
N LEU A 3 3.65 -6.48 -33.49
CA LEU A 3 3.82 -5.27 -32.66
C LEU A 3 2.51 -4.66 -32.17
N GLU A 4 1.41 -4.87 -32.89
CA GLU A 4 0.08 -4.38 -32.46
C GLU A 4 -0.54 -5.27 -31.37
N GLN A 5 -0.33 -6.59 -31.45
CA GLN A 5 -0.77 -7.51 -30.41
C GLN A 5 -0.03 -7.29 -29.07
N SER A 6 1.26 -6.94 -29.14
CA SER A 6 2.04 -6.60 -27.95
C SER A 6 1.61 -5.28 -27.31
N ARG A 7 1.14 -4.31 -28.10
CA ARG A 7 0.58 -3.05 -27.59
C ARG A 7 -0.79 -3.23 -26.96
N GLN A 8 -1.64 -4.09 -27.50
CA GLN A 8 -2.94 -4.39 -26.90
C GLN A 8 -2.81 -5.15 -25.57
N LEU A 9 -1.83 -6.05 -25.43
CA LEU A 9 -1.56 -6.78 -24.19
C LEU A 9 -0.98 -5.89 -23.08
N SER A 10 -0.25 -4.83 -23.43
CA SER A 10 0.29 -3.88 -22.43
C SER A 10 -0.77 -2.87 -21.95
N TYR A 11 -1.80 -2.60 -22.75
CA TYR A 11 -2.91 -1.71 -22.35
C TYR A 11 -3.95 -2.39 -21.44
N GLN A 12 -4.00 -3.72 -21.40
CA GLN A 12 -4.93 -4.46 -20.55
C GLN A 12 -4.49 -4.56 -19.07
N LYS A 13 -3.32 -4.05 -18.71
CA LYS A 13 -2.73 -4.27 -17.39
C LYS A 13 -3.24 -3.34 -16.28
N ASN A 14 -4.06 -2.34 -16.57
CA ASN A 14 -4.45 -1.31 -15.59
C ASN A 14 -5.92 -0.90 -15.57
N TYR A 15 -6.80 -1.64 -16.21
CA TYR A 15 -8.23 -1.35 -16.12
C TYR A 15 -8.93 -2.46 -15.35
N GLY A 16 -9.65 -2.08 -14.31
CA GLY A 16 -10.53 -2.96 -13.56
C GLY A 16 -11.56 -3.63 -14.48
N MET A 17 -12.64 -4.13 -13.92
CA MET A 17 -13.66 -4.86 -14.66
C MET A 17 -14.27 -4.02 -15.79
N ASN A 18 -14.37 -4.60 -16.99
CA ASN A 18 -15.17 -4.06 -18.09
C ASN A 18 -16.67 -4.42 -17.89
N LEU A 19 -17.55 -3.90 -18.76
CA LEU A 19 -18.99 -4.15 -18.66
C LEU A 19 -19.35 -5.65 -18.73
N SER A 20 -18.63 -6.43 -19.54
CA SER A 20 -18.81 -7.89 -19.60
C SER A 20 -18.43 -8.58 -18.29
N ASP A 21 -17.34 -8.15 -17.67
CA ASP A 21 -16.91 -8.67 -16.36
C ASP A 21 -17.95 -8.35 -15.28
N ILE A 22 -18.54 -7.17 -15.31
CA ILE A 22 -19.58 -6.77 -14.36
C ILE A 22 -20.86 -7.56 -14.59
N ALA A 23 -21.23 -7.84 -15.84
CA ALA A 23 -22.35 -8.72 -16.15
C ALA A 23 -22.11 -10.14 -15.62
N LEU A 24 -20.89 -10.68 -15.77
CA LEU A 24 -20.48 -11.96 -15.20
C LEU A 24 -20.52 -11.94 -13.66
N LEU A 25 -20.07 -10.85 -13.06
CA LEU A 25 -20.12 -10.68 -11.60
C LEU A 25 -21.56 -10.68 -11.08
N LEU A 26 -22.45 -9.94 -11.74
CA LEU A 26 -23.89 -9.92 -11.39
C LEU A 26 -24.53 -11.29 -11.57
N GLY A 27 -24.20 -12.03 -12.63
CA GLY A 27 -24.60 -13.41 -12.81
C GLY A 27 -24.10 -14.31 -11.67
N PHE A 28 -22.89 -14.12 -11.22
CA PHE A 28 -22.32 -14.84 -10.08
C PHE A 28 -23.02 -14.49 -8.76
N VAL A 29 -23.35 -13.22 -8.52
CA VAL A 29 -24.17 -12.79 -7.39
C VAL A 29 -25.54 -13.45 -7.44
N GLY A 30 -26.17 -13.57 -8.62
CA GLY A 30 -27.45 -14.22 -8.84
C GLY A 30 -27.49 -15.70 -8.47
N ILE A 31 -26.34 -16.37 -8.39
CA ILE A 31 -26.28 -17.77 -7.89
C ILE A 31 -26.61 -17.83 -6.40
N TYR A 32 -26.20 -16.83 -5.63
CA TYR A 32 -26.48 -16.75 -4.19
C TYR A 32 -27.79 -16.03 -3.87
N ASP A 33 -28.15 -15.04 -4.67
CA ASP A 33 -29.35 -14.21 -4.46
C ASP A 33 -30.18 -14.13 -5.73
N LEU A 34 -31.24 -14.92 -5.77
CA LEU A 34 -32.15 -15.02 -6.92
C LEU A 34 -32.91 -13.72 -7.24
N ARG A 35 -32.89 -12.73 -6.34
CA ARG A 35 -33.48 -11.42 -6.59
C ARG A 35 -32.61 -10.56 -7.53
N VAL A 36 -31.35 -10.93 -7.69
CA VAL A 36 -30.41 -10.22 -8.56
C VAL A 36 -30.52 -10.73 -9.97
N GLN A 37 -31.03 -9.87 -10.86
CA GLN A 37 -31.08 -10.14 -12.29
C GLN A 37 -30.04 -9.28 -13.01
N VAL A 38 -29.49 -9.83 -14.09
CA VAL A 38 -28.53 -9.12 -14.94
C VAL A 38 -29.32 -8.32 -15.97
N ASP A 39 -29.28 -7.01 -15.86
CA ASP A 39 -29.83 -6.07 -16.84
C ASP A 39 -28.81 -4.97 -17.15
N GLU A 40 -28.96 -4.32 -18.29
CA GLU A 40 -28.00 -3.31 -18.78
C GLU A 40 -27.86 -2.11 -17.82
N LEU A 41 -28.97 -1.63 -17.25
CA LEU A 41 -28.95 -0.50 -16.33
C LEU A 41 -28.19 -0.84 -15.06
N LYS A 42 -28.41 -2.03 -14.53
CA LYS A 42 -27.71 -2.53 -13.34
C LYS A 42 -26.22 -2.74 -13.62
N VAL A 43 -25.86 -3.30 -14.76
CA VAL A 43 -24.46 -3.44 -15.19
C VAL A 43 -23.76 -2.08 -15.23
N ARG A 44 -24.39 -1.08 -15.85
CA ARG A 44 -23.83 0.28 -15.92
C ARG A 44 -23.72 0.94 -14.55
N ALA A 45 -24.76 0.86 -13.73
CA ALA A 45 -24.75 1.42 -12.38
C ALA A 45 -23.65 0.79 -11.50
N TRP A 46 -23.44 -0.50 -11.61
CA TRP A 46 -22.35 -1.19 -10.91
C TRP A 46 -20.97 -0.79 -11.46
N ALA A 47 -20.85 -0.64 -12.79
CA ALA A 47 -19.62 -0.18 -13.42
C ALA A 47 -19.17 1.21 -12.92
N GLU A 48 -20.12 2.11 -12.74
CA GLU A 48 -19.87 3.46 -12.23
C GLU A 48 -19.55 3.49 -10.73
N SER A 49 -20.05 2.50 -9.97
CA SER A 49 -19.97 2.48 -8.52
C SER A 49 -18.79 1.69 -7.97
N LEU A 50 -18.28 0.72 -8.73
CA LEU A 50 -17.17 -0.13 -8.30
C LEU A 50 -15.81 0.56 -8.45
N ASP A 51 -14.90 0.29 -7.52
CA ASP A 51 -13.52 0.77 -7.60
C ASP A 51 -12.85 0.24 -8.88
N SER A 52 -12.22 1.14 -9.63
CA SER A 52 -11.70 0.90 -10.98
C SER A 52 -10.52 -0.08 -11.06
N ASP A 53 -9.87 -0.36 -9.95
CA ASP A 53 -8.72 -1.27 -9.83
C ASP A 53 -9.09 -2.69 -9.36
N MET A 54 -10.36 -2.91 -9.03
CA MET A 54 -10.87 -4.23 -8.62
C MET A 54 -11.00 -5.16 -9.83
N THR A 55 -10.44 -6.35 -9.73
CA THR A 55 -10.57 -7.39 -10.76
C THR A 55 -11.79 -8.27 -10.55
N LEU A 56 -12.28 -8.90 -11.62
CA LEU A 56 -13.40 -9.85 -11.53
C LEU A 56 -13.11 -11.02 -10.57
N ALA A 57 -11.88 -11.54 -10.57
CA ALA A 57 -11.48 -12.62 -9.68
C ALA A 57 -11.56 -12.21 -8.20
N GLU A 58 -11.10 -10.99 -7.88
CA GLU A 58 -11.17 -10.45 -6.52
C GLU A 58 -12.62 -10.15 -6.10
N ALA A 59 -13.41 -9.58 -6.99
CA ALA A 59 -14.83 -9.32 -6.75
C ALA A 59 -15.60 -10.61 -6.45
N LYS A 60 -15.37 -11.68 -7.20
CA LYS A 60 -15.98 -13.00 -6.94
C LYS A 60 -15.60 -13.57 -5.57
N LYS A 61 -14.34 -13.42 -5.15
CA LYS A 61 -13.91 -13.84 -3.80
C LYS A 61 -14.65 -13.08 -2.71
N ILE A 62 -14.83 -11.76 -2.88
CA ILE A 62 -15.56 -10.93 -1.93
C ILE A 62 -17.04 -11.34 -1.88
N VAL A 63 -17.68 -11.60 -3.02
CA VAL A 63 -19.07 -12.09 -3.08
C VAL A 63 -19.22 -13.42 -2.35
N SER A 64 -18.34 -14.37 -2.61
CA SER A 64 -18.38 -15.68 -1.94
C SER A 64 -18.19 -15.54 -0.43
N PHE A 65 -17.27 -14.69 0.00
CA PHE A 65 -17.06 -14.41 1.43
C PHE A 65 -18.28 -13.74 2.07
N HIS A 66 -18.88 -12.77 1.38
CA HIS A 66 -20.07 -12.08 1.87
C HIS A 66 -21.22 -13.07 2.13
N TYR A 67 -21.59 -13.90 1.16
CA TYR A 67 -22.69 -14.85 1.29
C TYR A 67 -22.37 -16.08 2.16
N ALA A 68 -21.09 -16.34 2.45
CA ALA A 68 -20.72 -17.32 3.46
C ALA A 68 -20.97 -16.82 4.89
N ASN A 69 -21.05 -15.50 5.10
CA ASN A 69 -21.15 -14.87 6.42
C ASN A 69 -22.41 -14.01 6.60
N SER A 70 -23.19 -13.76 5.55
CA SER A 70 -24.37 -12.90 5.57
C SER A 70 -25.39 -13.37 4.55
N ASP A 71 -26.67 -13.23 4.89
CA ASP A 71 -27.82 -13.44 4.02
C ASP A 71 -28.33 -12.14 3.37
N GLN A 72 -27.68 -11.02 3.69
CA GLN A 72 -28.04 -9.71 3.14
C GLN A 72 -27.63 -9.58 1.67
N ALA A 73 -28.44 -8.87 0.89
CA ALA A 73 -28.09 -8.55 -0.48
C ALA A 73 -26.80 -7.74 -0.55
N ILE A 74 -25.88 -8.18 -1.40
CA ILE A 74 -24.64 -7.46 -1.65
C ILE A 74 -24.88 -6.27 -2.60
N ASN A 75 -24.16 -5.20 -2.40
CA ASN A 75 -24.17 -4.02 -3.27
C ASN A 75 -22.73 -3.53 -3.53
N PRO A 76 -22.52 -2.59 -4.47
CA PRO A 76 -21.19 -2.09 -4.78
C PRO A 76 -20.42 -1.51 -3.59
N SER A 77 -21.11 -0.90 -2.63
CA SER A 77 -20.44 -0.35 -1.43
C SER A 77 -19.82 -1.42 -0.54
N HIS A 78 -20.46 -2.60 -0.45
CA HIS A 78 -19.91 -3.74 0.26
C HIS A 78 -18.63 -4.26 -0.42
N LEU A 79 -18.66 -4.40 -1.76
CA LEU A 79 -17.50 -4.82 -2.55
C LEU A 79 -16.34 -3.84 -2.40
N ASN A 80 -16.59 -2.56 -2.57
CA ASN A 80 -15.56 -1.52 -2.44
C ASN A 80 -14.94 -1.49 -1.03
N ARG A 81 -15.75 -1.64 0.02
CA ARG A 81 -15.27 -1.68 1.40
C ARG A 81 -14.32 -2.86 1.63
N HIS A 82 -14.74 -4.06 1.24
CA HIS A 82 -13.91 -5.26 1.37
C HIS A 82 -12.63 -5.18 0.53
N TRP A 83 -12.74 -4.66 -0.69
CA TRP A 83 -11.60 -4.44 -1.58
C TRP A 83 -10.57 -3.50 -0.97
N ARG A 84 -11.00 -2.34 -0.47
CA ARG A 84 -10.10 -1.35 0.16
C ARG A 84 -9.40 -1.89 1.39
N VAL A 85 -10.10 -2.66 2.21
CA VAL A 85 -9.49 -3.33 3.38
C VAL A 85 -8.42 -4.34 2.92
N ARG A 86 -8.69 -5.13 1.90
CA ARG A 86 -7.71 -6.11 1.36
C ARG A 86 -6.49 -5.41 0.77
N VAL A 87 -6.69 -4.36 -0.01
CA VAL A 87 -5.59 -3.58 -0.59
C VAL A 87 -4.73 -2.94 0.50
N ALA A 88 -5.34 -2.35 1.52
CA ALA A 88 -4.62 -1.76 2.65
C ALA A 88 -3.83 -2.81 3.45
N SER A 89 -4.43 -3.97 3.70
CA SER A 89 -3.78 -5.09 4.38
C SER A 89 -2.59 -5.65 3.60
N GLU A 90 -2.73 -5.82 2.30
CA GLU A 90 -1.65 -6.28 1.42
C GLU A 90 -0.49 -5.28 1.36
N LYS A 91 -0.82 -3.99 1.25
CA LYS A 91 0.18 -2.92 1.30
C LYS A 91 0.96 -2.92 2.62
N GLU A 92 0.27 -3.10 3.74
CA GLU A 92 0.92 -3.16 5.06
C GLU A 92 1.79 -4.42 5.21
N ARG A 93 1.33 -5.57 4.70
CA ARG A 93 2.13 -6.80 4.67
C ARG A 93 3.43 -6.60 3.90
N LEU A 94 3.35 -6.03 2.69
CA LEU A 94 4.53 -5.75 1.87
C LEU A 94 5.49 -4.76 2.53
N ARG A 95 4.94 -3.75 3.20
CA ARG A 95 5.75 -2.79 3.97
C ARG A 95 6.46 -3.46 5.14
N SER A 96 5.77 -4.30 5.89
CA SER A 96 6.36 -5.05 7.01
C SER A 96 7.46 -6.00 6.56
N GLU A 97 7.26 -6.69 5.42
CA GLU A 97 8.28 -7.55 4.83
C GLU A 97 9.52 -6.76 4.36
N ALA A 98 9.31 -5.57 3.77
CA ALA A 98 10.41 -4.70 3.37
C ALA A 98 11.23 -4.21 4.58
N ILE A 99 10.56 -3.77 5.65
CA ILE A 99 11.21 -3.35 6.91
C ILE A 99 11.99 -4.51 7.54
N SER A 100 11.40 -5.71 7.59
CA SER A 100 12.07 -6.90 8.13
C SER A 100 13.32 -7.25 7.33
N ARG A 101 13.27 -7.13 6.01
CA ARG A 101 14.41 -7.37 5.13
C ARG A 101 15.52 -6.36 5.36
N GLU A 102 15.18 -5.07 5.40
CA GLU A 102 16.14 -4.00 5.70
C GLU A 102 16.78 -4.19 7.08
N PHE A 103 16.00 -4.62 8.08
CA PHE A 103 16.51 -4.90 9.42
C PHE A 103 17.51 -6.08 9.42
N GLU A 104 17.22 -7.17 8.72
CA GLU A 104 18.12 -8.30 8.60
C GLU A 104 19.40 -7.94 7.82
N GLU A 105 19.30 -7.15 6.77
CA GLU A 105 20.47 -6.63 6.05
C GLU A 105 21.33 -5.72 6.94
N ALA A 106 20.70 -4.80 7.68
CA ALA A 106 21.41 -3.94 8.64
C ALA A 106 22.11 -4.75 9.73
N LYS A 107 21.48 -5.82 10.23
CA LYS A 107 22.04 -6.71 11.22
C LYS A 107 23.27 -7.47 10.69
N GLN A 108 23.21 -7.92 9.43
CA GLN A 108 24.35 -8.60 8.77
C GLN A 108 25.53 -7.65 8.52
N ASN A 109 25.23 -6.39 8.23
CA ASN A 109 26.21 -5.33 7.97
C ASN A 109 26.62 -4.56 9.23
N ALA A 110 26.06 -4.88 10.39
CA ALA A 110 26.37 -4.22 11.65
C ALA A 110 27.84 -4.44 12.02
N LEU A 111 28.51 -3.37 12.43
CA LEU A 111 29.86 -3.43 12.95
C LEU A 111 29.90 -4.27 14.24
N PRO A 112 30.97 -5.07 14.45
CA PRO A 112 31.19 -5.72 15.74
C PRO A 112 31.10 -4.69 16.88
N TYR A 113 30.59 -5.11 18.03
CA TYR A 113 30.35 -4.23 19.17
C TYR A 113 31.56 -3.34 19.52
N ASP A 114 32.74 -3.92 19.56
CA ASP A 114 33.99 -3.21 19.88
C ASP A 114 34.33 -2.09 18.88
N GLN A 115 34.06 -2.34 17.59
CA GLN A 115 34.28 -1.35 16.55
C GLN A 115 33.21 -0.24 16.59
N ALA A 116 31.97 -0.60 16.88
CA ALA A 116 30.87 0.36 17.05
C ALA A 116 31.15 1.29 18.24
N GLN A 117 31.66 0.78 19.36
CA GLN A 117 32.01 1.57 20.54
C GLN A 117 33.14 2.56 20.24
N LYS A 118 34.20 2.14 19.57
CA LYS A 118 35.30 3.04 19.14
C LYS A 118 34.78 4.17 18.24
N TYR A 119 33.91 3.85 17.31
CA TYR A 119 33.32 4.84 16.40
C TYR A 119 32.46 5.86 17.14
N LEU A 120 31.63 5.42 18.09
CA LEU A 120 30.84 6.31 18.94
C LEU A 120 31.70 7.22 19.81
N GLU A 121 32.81 6.73 20.36
CA GLU A 121 33.76 7.55 21.13
C GLU A 121 34.41 8.62 20.27
N GLU A 122 34.82 8.28 19.04
CA GLU A 122 35.37 9.24 18.10
C GLU A 122 34.34 10.35 17.74
N ILE A 123 33.12 9.99 17.51
CA ILE A 123 32.03 10.96 17.25
C ILE A 123 31.84 11.87 18.46
N ARG A 124 31.79 11.34 19.69
CA ARG A 124 31.66 12.12 20.93
C ARG A 124 32.83 13.11 21.10
N LYS A 125 34.07 12.68 20.83
CA LYS A 125 35.25 13.56 20.89
C LYS A 125 35.16 14.69 19.87
N LYS A 126 34.69 14.44 18.66
CA LYS A 126 34.49 15.46 17.63
C LYS A 126 33.43 16.49 18.02
N PHE A 127 32.29 16.02 18.57
CA PHE A 127 31.21 16.90 19.03
C PHE A 127 31.64 17.78 20.22
N ASN A 128 32.35 17.22 21.21
CA ASN A 128 32.82 18.00 22.36
C ASN A 128 33.85 19.03 21.96
N LYS A 129 34.76 18.72 21.01
CA LYS A 129 35.77 19.66 20.52
C LYS A 129 35.17 20.83 19.73
N GLY A 130 34.01 20.63 19.08
CA GLY A 130 33.25 21.69 18.40
C GLY A 130 32.54 22.64 19.36
N ASN A 131 32.10 22.17 20.52
CA ASN A 131 31.46 23.00 21.53
C ASN A 131 32.42 23.83 22.34
N ASP A 132 33.61 23.34 22.65
CA ASP A 132 34.65 24.14 23.36
C ASP A 132 35.17 25.28 22.50
N ALA A 133 35.28 25.14 21.20
CA ALA A 133 35.70 26.21 20.29
C ALA A 133 34.66 27.34 20.13
N SER A 134 33.39 27.10 20.41
CA SER A 134 32.33 28.12 20.31
C SER A 134 32.14 28.93 21.62
N LEU A 135 32.69 28.48 22.74
CA LEU A 135 32.56 29.16 24.04
C LEU A 135 33.69 30.18 24.29
N GLU A 136 34.82 30.10 23.58
CA GLU A 136 35.95 31.04 23.73
C GLU A 136 35.80 32.36 22.99
N THR A 137 34.83 32.48 22.07
CA THR A 137 34.68 33.69 21.24
C THR A 137 33.73 34.74 21.81
N ASP A 138 32.97 34.46 22.87
CA ASP A 138 31.94 35.38 23.38
C ASP A 138 32.32 36.12 24.70
N ASN A 139 33.44 35.78 25.32
CA ASN A 139 33.87 36.42 26.57
C ASN A 139 34.89 37.59 26.40
N GLY A 140 35.18 38.00 25.18
CA GLY A 140 36.20 39.03 24.93
C GLY A 140 35.66 40.42 24.63
N LYS A 141 34.38 40.72 24.67
CA LYS A 141 33.83 41.96 24.13
C LYS A 141 32.93 42.80 25.06
N LEU A 142 32.87 42.50 26.37
CA LEU A 142 32.01 43.23 27.32
C LEU A 142 32.76 43.94 28.44
N ALA A 143 34.05 44.26 28.31
CA ALA A 143 34.84 44.92 29.36
C ALA A 143 35.57 46.20 28.93
N SER A 144 35.09 46.98 27.95
CA SER A 144 35.74 48.21 27.53
C SER A 144 34.81 49.38 27.19
N ASP A 145 33.64 49.51 27.82
CA ASP A 145 32.85 50.74 27.80
C ASP A 145 32.22 50.99 29.19
N LEU A 146 33.05 51.47 30.10
CA LEU A 146 32.66 52.27 31.25
C LEU A 146 33.67 53.38 31.45
#